data_ead97ff1cc57a601f7a9391e30aeb53b
#
_entry.id   ead97ff1cc57a601f7a9391e30aeb53b
#
_cell.length_a   1.000
_cell.length_b   1.000
_cell.length_c   1.000
_cell.angle_alpha   90.00
_cell.angle_beta   90.00
_cell.angle_gamma   90.00
#
_symmetry.space_group_name_H-M   'P 1'
#
loop_
_entity.id
_entity.type
_entity.pdbx_description
1 polymer ?
#
loop_
_entity_poly.entity_id
_entity_poly.type
_entity_poly.pdbx_seq_one_letter_code
_entity_poly.pdbx_strand_id
1 'polypeptide(L)'
;GYLFGGLSASRTRRVQFAVRAEDAGGPEVHGGVLEGGLSGVAFSPDVALLSRVTQGCQPVAPEREITEAEGHVLLKLADEPALDVMLADLNISLSEPQKAIAVVRATLVGLSAPGQSGVGRAGNLGSDVRVRHIIGLDPLRQGVAIAEHLEPGMLMTFCRRDVQAARADLVRVCAEIREALEPEMLSIEAINAL
;
A
#
# COMPACT_ATOMS: atom_id res chain seq x y z
N GLY A 1 -8.75 10.79 15.38
CA GLY A 1 -9.29 9.47 15.06
C GLY A 1 -8.40 8.74 14.08
N TYR A 2 -8.41 7.43 14.13
CA TYR A 2 -7.65 6.56 13.23
C TYR A 2 -8.62 5.72 12.41
N LEU A 3 -8.49 5.72 11.09
CA LEU A 3 -9.33 4.97 10.16
C LEU A 3 -8.49 3.91 9.46
N PHE A 4 -8.94 2.66 9.47
CA PHE A 4 -8.33 1.55 8.75
C PHE A 4 -9.40 0.68 8.11
N GLY A 5 -9.04 -0.06 7.07
CA GLY A 5 -9.99 -0.89 6.35
C GLY A 5 -9.56 -1.14 4.91
N GLY A 6 -10.53 -1.42 4.07
CA GLY A 6 -10.31 -1.70 2.65
C GLY A 6 -11.47 -1.24 1.78
N LEU A 7 -11.21 -1.12 0.50
CA LEU A 7 -12.25 -0.85 -0.49
C LEU A 7 -13.00 -2.14 -0.81
N SER A 8 -14.33 -2.11 -0.69
CA SER A 8 -15.16 -3.21 -1.16
C SER A 8 -15.20 -3.21 -2.68
N ALA A 9 -14.95 -4.39 -3.28
CA ALA A 9 -15.00 -4.58 -4.72
C ALA A 9 -16.31 -5.29 -5.11
N SER A 10 -16.99 -4.78 -6.13
CA SER A 10 -18.17 -5.39 -6.71
C SER A 10 -18.07 -5.39 -8.24
N ARG A 11 -18.65 -6.40 -8.88
CA ARG A 11 -18.64 -6.49 -10.35
C ARG A 11 -19.57 -5.48 -11.02
N THR A 12 -20.70 -5.16 -10.41
CA THR A 12 -21.77 -4.39 -11.03
C THR A 12 -22.33 -3.26 -10.17
N ARG A 13 -22.41 -3.44 -8.87
CA ARG A 13 -23.01 -2.46 -7.94
C ARG A 13 -22.05 -2.19 -6.78
N ARG A 14 -21.99 -0.94 -6.33
CA ARG A 14 -21.17 -0.53 -5.16
C ARG A 14 -21.93 -0.82 -3.88
N VAL A 15 -22.03 -2.09 -3.52
CA VAL A 15 -22.84 -2.57 -2.40
C VAL A 15 -21.97 -2.75 -1.16
N GLN A 16 -22.51 -2.32 -0.03
CA GLN A 16 -21.95 -2.50 1.30
C GLN A 16 -23.01 -3.07 2.24
N PHE A 17 -22.56 -3.69 3.31
CA PHE A 17 -23.41 -4.30 4.32
C PHE A 17 -23.15 -3.63 5.67
N ALA A 18 -24.22 -3.29 6.37
CA ALA A 18 -24.17 -2.88 7.76
C ALA A 18 -25.18 -3.70 8.57
N VAL A 19 -24.73 -4.21 9.71
CA VAL A 19 -25.60 -4.91 10.67
C VAL A 19 -25.58 -4.09 11.95
N ARG A 20 -26.75 -3.83 12.52
CA ARG A 20 -26.89 -3.17 13.81
C ARG A 20 -27.36 -4.18 14.84
N ALA A 21 -26.76 -4.16 16.03
CA ALA A 21 -27.31 -4.84 17.20
C ALA A 21 -28.59 -4.10 17.64
N GLU A 22 -29.64 -4.83 17.98
CA GLU A 22 -30.95 -4.26 18.33
C GLU A 22 -30.90 -3.31 19.54
N ASP A 23 -29.91 -3.51 20.44
CA ASP A 23 -29.75 -2.76 21.69
C ASP A 23 -28.78 -1.57 21.61
N ALA A 24 -28.22 -1.25 20.44
CA ALA A 24 -27.31 -0.13 20.30
C ALA A 24 -28.09 1.19 20.32
N GLY A 25 -28.22 1.83 21.48
CA GLY A 25 -28.74 3.20 21.61
C GLY A 25 -28.01 4.18 20.70
N GLY A 26 -28.73 5.01 19.96
CA GLY A 26 -28.18 6.00 19.03
C GLY A 26 -29.16 6.35 17.93
N PRO A 27 -28.82 7.31 17.04
CA PRO A 27 -29.72 7.71 15.94
C PRO A 27 -30.09 6.51 15.07
N GLU A 28 -31.30 6.52 14.53
CA GLU A 28 -31.84 5.48 13.64
C GLU A 28 -30.93 5.26 12.42
N VAL A 29 -29.97 4.38 12.54
CA VAL A 29 -29.18 3.89 11.41
C VAL A 29 -29.74 2.52 11.03
N HIS A 30 -30.35 2.43 9.87
CA HIS A 30 -30.88 1.17 9.38
C HIS A 30 -29.73 0.25 8.95
N GLY A 31 -29.67 -0.94 9.56
CA GLY A 31 -28.83 -2.02 9.03
C GLY A 31 -29.40 -2.51 7.69
N GLY A 32 -28.55 -3.10 6.85
CA GLY A 32 -29.00 -3.68 5.59
C GLY A 32 -27.94 -3.64 4.49
N VAL A 33 -28.43 -3.75 3.26
CA VAL A 33 -27.62 -3.63 2.05
C VAL A 33 -27.69 -2.18 1.57
N LEU A 34 -26.55 -1.51 1.55
CA LEU A 34 -26.42 -0.10 1.21
C LEU A 34 -25.67 0.03 -0.12
N GLU A 35 -26.00 1.05 -0.91
CA GLU A 35 -25.32 1.33 -2.17
C GLU A 35 -24.42 2.57 -2.00
N GLY A 36 -23.11 2.38 -2.15
CA GLY A 36 -22.12 3.42 -1.90
C GLY A 36 -21.88 3.69 -0.40
N GLY A 37 -21.04 4.69 -0.11
CA GLY A 37 -20.75 5.13 1.25
C GLY A 37 -19.68 4.32 1.97
N LEU A 38 -19.70 4.38 3.28
CA LEU A 38 -18.78 3.72 4.19
C LEU A 38 -19.57 2.84 5.17
N SER A 39 -19.14 1.61 5.37
CA SER A 39 -19.65 0.73 6.44
C SER A 39 -18.51 0.23 7.30
N GLY A 40 -18.73 0.08 8.60
CA GLY A 40 -17.68 -0.36 9.51
C GLY A 40 -18.10 -0.36 10.97
N VAL A 41 -17.12 -0.51 11.84
CA VAL A 41 -17.28 -0.46 13.29
C VAL A 41 -16.46 0.69 13.83
N ALA A 42 -17.04 1.48 14.72
CA ALA A 42 -16.34 2.49 15.50
C ALA A 42 -16.05 1.93 16.91
N PHE A 43 -14.82 2.08 17.35
CA PHE A 43 -14.39 1.72 18.70
C PHE A 43 -14.19 2.98 19.53
N SER A 44 -14.56 2.94 20.81
CA SER A 44 -14.27 4.02 21.74
C SER A 44 -12.76 4.12 22.02
N PRO A 45 -12.27 5.26 22.55
CA PRO A 45 -10.87 5.41 22.95
C PRO A 45 -10.40 4.39 24.01
N ASP A 46 -11.33 3.78 24.75
CA ASP A 46 -11.03 2.80 25.81
C ASP A 46 -10.67 1.43 25.23
N VAL A 47 -10.92 1.20 23.94
CA VAL A 47 -10.56 -0.04 23.25
C VAL A 47 -9.18 0.11 22.64
N ALA A 48 -8.21 -0.61 23.19
CA ALA A 48 -6.87 -0.68 22.62
C ALA A 48 -6.91 -1.41 21.27
N LEU A 49 -6.46 -0.74 20.23
CA LEU A 49 -6.42 -1.28 18.87
C LEU A 49 -5.00 -1.23 18.32
N LEU A 50 -4.57 -2.33 17.75
CA LEU A 50 -3.33 -2.42 17.00
C LEU A 50 -3.64 -2.84 15.58
N SER A 51 -3.21 -2.04 14.61
CA SER A 51 -3.38 -2.37 13.20
C SER A 51 -2.03 -2.36 12.48
N ARG A 52 -1.95 -3.19 11.44
CA ARG A 52 -0.82 -3.23 10.52
C ARG A 52 -1.37 -3.35 9.11
N VAL A 53 -0.60 -2.84 8.14
CA VAL A 53 -0.96 -2.90 6.72
C VAL A 53 0.01 -3.83 6.00
N THR A 54 -0.51 -4.69 5.13
CA THR A 54 0.31 -5.49 4.22
C THR A 54 0.18 -4.93 2.81
N GLN A 55 1.25 -4.94 2.04
CA GLN A 55 1.24 -4.48 0.65
C GLN A 55 1.06 -5.65 -0.32
N GLY A 56 1.55 -6.83 0.03
CA GLY A 56 1.48 -8.03 -0.80
C GLY A 56 2.15 -7.85 -2.16
N CYS A 57 3.17 -7.02 -2.23
CA CYS A 57 3.89 -6.66 -3.45
C CYS A 57 5.37 -6.94 -3.30
N GLN A 58 5.98 -7.35 -4.41
CA GLN A 58 7.41 -7.58 -4.51
C GLN A 58 8.04 -6.55 -5.45
N PRO A 59 9.16 -5.90 -5.07
CA PRO A 59 9.95 -5.09 -5.98
C PRO A 59 10.41 -5.91 -7.19
N VAL A 60 10.34 -5.32 -8.37
CA VAL A 60 10.81 -5.93 -9.63
C VAL A 60 11.94 -5.14 -10.27
N ALA A 61 12.30 -4.01 -9.66
CA ALA A 61 13.36 -3.11 -10.08
C ALA A 61 14.07 -2.51 -8.88
N PRO A 62 15.28 -1.96 -9.05
CA PRO A 62 15.97 -1.21 -8.00
C PRO A 62 15.17 0.00 -7.53
N GLU A 63 15.33 0.35 -6.27
CA GLU A 63 14.81 1.62 -5.73
C GLU A 63 15.65 2.78 -6.24
N ARG A 64 15.00 3.87 -6.66
CA ARG A 64 15.66 5.08 -7.15
C ARG A 64 14.99 6.32 -6.58
N GLU A 65 15.75 7.40 -6.53
CA GLU A 65 15.24 8.71 -6.13
C GLU A 65 14.47 9.37 -7.28
N ILE A 66 13.35 9.98 -6.96
CA ILE A 66 12.61 10.89 -7.84
C ILE A 66 13.38 12.20 -7.88
N THR A 67 13.99 12.51 -9.01
CA THR A 67 14.77 13.75 -9.17
C THR A 67 13.95 14.86 -9.84
N GLU A 68 12.90 14.52 -10.60
CA GLU A 68 11.99 15.50 -11.19
C GLU A 68 10.57 14.94 -11.27
N ALA A 69 9.59 15.72 -10.78
CA ALA A 69 8.17 15.38 -10.86
C ALA A 69 7.30 16.64 -10.94
N GLU A 70 6.12 16.51 -11.52
CA GLU A 70 5.11 17.56 -11.60
C GLU A 70 3.73 17.00 -11.28
N GLY A 71 3.26 17.29 -10.05
CA GLY A 71 1.99 16.75 -9.54
C GLY A 71 1.97 15.23 -9.50
N HIS A 72 1.26 14.62 -10.41
CA HIS A 72 1.15 13.17 -10.55
C HIS A 72 2.10 12.56 -11.59
N VAL A 73 2.84 13.39 -12.30
CA VAL A 73 3.71 12.95 -13.39
C VAL A 73 5.15 12.89 -12.92
N LEU A 74 5.68 11.69 -12.91
CA LEU A 74 7.09 11.41 -12.71
C LEU A 74 7.83 11.71 -14.01
N LEU A 75 8.83 12.59 -13.97
CA LEU A 75 9.61 13.00 -15.15
C LEU A 75 10.99 12.36 -15.17
N LYS A 76 11.67 12.31 -13.99
CA LYS A 76 12.99 11.69 -13.89
C LYS A 76 13.15 10.83 -12.65
N LEU A 77 13.87 9.73 -12.82
CA LEU A 77 14.37 8.83 -11.77
C LEU A 77 15.88 8.76 -11.86
N ALA A 78 16.58 9.10 -10.78
CA ALA A 78 18.05 9.16 -10.75
C ALA A 78 18.63 9.92 -11.96
N ASP A 79 18.01 11.08 -12.28
CA ASP A 79 18.31 11.97 -13.40
C ASP A 79 18.06 11.43 -14.81
N GLU A 80 17.54 10.20 -14.93
CA GLU A 80 17.17 9.61 -16.22
C GLU A 80 15.66 9.78 -16.49
N PRO A 81 15.22 9.89 -17.78
CA PRO A 81 13.80 9.98 -18.12
C PRO A 81 13.00 8.80 -17.57
N ALA A 82 11.92 9.10 -16.85
CA ALA A 82 11.17 8.07 -16.10
C ALA A 82 10.56 6.98 -16.98
N LEU A 83 10.12 7.35 -18.20
CA LEU A 83 9.57 6.38 -19.15
C LEU A 83 10.66 5.41 -19.63
N ASP A 84 11.85 5.90 -19.94
CA ASP A 84 12.95 5.06 -20.40
C ASP A 84 13.41 4.09 -19.29
N VAL A 85 13.55 4.59 -18.05
CA VAL A 85 13.85 3.75 -16.89
C VAL A 85 12.79 2.67 -16.72
N MET A 86 11.50 3.02 -16.80
CA MET A 86 10.41 2.07 -16.69
C MET A 86 10.48 0.98 -17.78
N LEU A 87 10.71 1.37 -19.04
CA LEU A 87 10.79 0.43 -20.15
C LEU A 87 11.96 -0.54 -19.99
N ALA A 88 13.11 -0.02 -19.54
CA ALA A 88 14.30 -0.84 -19.27
C ALA A 88 14.09 -1.81 -18.11
N ASP A 89 13.62 -1.31 -16.95
CA ASP A 89 13.41 -2.10 -15.74
C ASP A 89 12.37 -3.23 -15.92
N LEU A 90 11.31 -2.94 -16.67
CA LEU A 90 10.24 -3.91 -16.92
C LEU A 90 10.52 -4.78 -18.16
N ASN A 91 11.62 -4.53 -18.86
CA ASN A 91 12.01 -5.21 -20.11
C ASN A 91 10.87 -5.24 -21.14
N ILE A 92 10.28 -4.08 -21.39
CA ILE A 92 9.17 -3.91 -22.34
C ILE A 92 9.55 -2.92 -23.46
N SER A 93 8.95 -3.14 -24.61
CA SER A 93 9.11 -2.26 -25.78
C SER A 93 7.77 -1.72 -26.23
N LEU A 94 7.73 -0.43 -26.55
CA LEU A 94 6.54 0.22 -27.15
C LEU A 94 6.23 -0.27 -28.55
N SER A 95 7.15 -1.01 -29.21
CA SER A 95 6.88 -1.67 -30.48
C SER A 95 5.87 -2.82 -30.38
N GLU A 96 5.64 -3.36 -29.16
CA GLU A 96 4.63 -4.38 -28.84
C GLU A 96 3.54 -3.83 -27.91
N PRO A 97 2.64 -2.96 -28.39
CA PRO A 97 1.76 -2.17 -27.53
C PRO A 97 0.87 -3.00 -26.59
N GLN A 98 0.37 -4.14 -27.07
CA GLN A 98 -0.51 -4.99 -26.27
C GLN A 98 0.22 -5.63 -25.07
N LYS A 99 1.46 -6.08 -25.28
CA LYS A 99 2.29 -6.59 -24.19
C LYS A 99 2.69 -5.49 -23.24
N ALA A 100 3.10 -4.36 -23.77
CA ALA A 100 3.45 -3.19 -22.97
C ALA A 100 2.30 -2.76 -22.04
N ILE A 101 1.08 -2.63 -22.57
CA ILE A 101 -0.11 -2.29 -21.79
C ILE A 101 -0.39 -3.33 -20.70
N ALA A 102 -0.27 -4.63 -21.02
CA ALA A 102 -0.51 -5.68 -20.03
C ALA A 102 0.48 -5.62 -18.88
N VAL A 103 1.78 -5.43 -19.17
CA VAL A 103 2.83 -5.32 -18.15
C VAL A 103 2.65 -4.05 -17.32
N VAL A 104 2.42 -2.89 -17.95
CA VAL A 104 2.21 -1.62 -17.24
C VAL A 104 0.99 -1.70 -16.30
N ARG A 105 -0.11 -2.30 -16.75
CA ARG A 105 -1.31 -2.49 -15.92
C ARG A 105 -1.10 -3.42 -14.72
N ALA A 106 -0.20 -4.39 -14.83
CA ALA A 106 0.16 -5.30 -13.76
C ALA A 106 1.22 -4.73 -12.81
N THR A 107 1.89 -3.64 -13.22
CA THR A 107 2.94 -2.99 -12.47
C THR A 107 2.36 -1.91 -11.54
N LEU A 108 2.89 -1.88 -10.35
CA LEU A 108 2.61 -0.90 -9.33
C LEU A 108 3.90 -0.14 -9.00
N VAL A 109 3.76 0.93 -8.26
CA VAL A 109 4.87 1.74 -7.78
C VAL A 109 4.85 1.75 -6.26
N GLY A 110 5.95 1.34 -5.64
CA GLY A 110 6.19 1.52 -4.20
C GLY A 110 6.88 2.86 -3.99
N LEU A 111 6.33 3.70 -3.13
CA LEU A 111 6.82 5.04 -2.79
C LEU A 111 7.17 5.12 -1.32
N SER A 112 8.32 5.68 -1.00
CA SER A 112 8.77 5.97 0.37
C SER A 112 9.20 7.43 0.52
N ALA A 113 9.24 7.88 1.76
CA ALA A 113 9.64 9.25 2.09
C ALA A 113 11.11 9.52 1.72
N PRO A 114 11.49 10.78 1.49
CA PRO A 114 12.87 11.15 1.24
C PRO A 114 13.83 10.58 2.30
N GLY A 115 14.93 9.97 1.85
CA GLY A 115 15.97 9.41 2.71
C GLY A 115 15.60 8.13 3.47
N GLN A 116 14.40 7.59 3.27
CA GLN A 116 13.95 6.33 3.87
C GLN A 116 13.81 5.26 2.79
N SER A 117 14.74 4.31 2.74
CA SER A 117 14.60 3.18 1.80
C SER A 117 13.34 2.38 2.11
N GLY A 118 12.48 2.24 1.11
CA GLY A 118 11.27 1.44 1.18
C GLY A 118 11.52 -0.04 0.92
N VAL A 119 12.70 -0.40 0.44
CA VAL A 119 13.08 -1.80 0.20
C VAL A 119 13.97 -2.29 1.33
N GLY A 120 13.47 -3.24 2.08
CA GLY A 120 14.22 -3.88 3.17
C GLY A 120 15.39 -4.73 2.66
N ARG A 121 16.31 -5.10 3.58
CA ARG A 121 17.47 -5.94 3.28
C ARG A 121 17.13 -7.28 2.63
N ALA A 122 15.95 -7.80 2.90
CA ALA A 122 15.43 -9.05 2.30
C ALA A 122 14.76 -8.84 0.93
N GLY A 123 14.78 -7.63 0.37
CA GLY A 123 14.15 -7.30 -0.90
C GLY A 123 12.61 -7.15 -0.83
N ASN A 124 12.04 -7.07 0.36
CA ASN A 124 10.60 -6.86 0.56
C ASN A 124 10.29 -5.38 0.72
N LEU A 125 9.07 -4.97 0.40
CA LEU A 125 8.59 -3.63 0.71
C LEU A 125 8.38 -3.48 2.23
N GLY A 126 8.84 -2.35 2.77
CA GLY A 126 8.63 -1.98 4.17
C GLY A 126 7.18 -1.61 4.48
N SER A 127 6.84 -1.52 5.78
CA SER A 127 5.51 -1.14 6.26
C SER A 127 5.09 0.26 5.82
N ASP A 128 6.04 1.15 5.64
CA ASP A 128 5.81 2.57 5.36
C ASP A 128 5.76 2.90 3.87
N VAL A 129 5.93 1.87 3.01
CA VAL A 129 5.84 2.02 1.56
C VAL A 129 4.39 2.16 1.13
N ARG A 130 4.09 3.20 0.38
CA ARG A 130 2.78 3.42 -0.23
C ARG A 130 2.78 2.84 -1.64
N VAL A 131 1.95 1.84 -1.88
CA VAL A 131 1.83 1.23 -3.21
C VAL A 131 0.72 1.93 -4.01
N ARG A 132 1.05 2.35 -5.23
CA ARG A 132 0.15 3.09 -6.13
C ARG A 132 0.14 2.51 -7.54
N HIS A 133 -0.94 2.80 -8.26
CA HIS A 133 -1.07 2.41 -9.66
C HIS A 133 -0.39 3.40 -10.59
N ILE A 134 0.15 2.87 -11.68
CA ILE A 134 0.48 3.68 -12.87
C ILE A 134 -0.86 3.96 -13.58
N ILE A 135 -1.17 5.24 -13.78
CA ILE A 135 -2.44 5.69 -14.35
C ILE A 135 -2.31 6.19 -15.79
N GLY A 136 -1.09 6.41 -16.26
CA GLY A 136 -0.85 6.84 -17.63
C GLY A 136 0.63 6.92 -17.98
N LEU A 137 0.89 7.07 -19.26
CA LEU A 137 2.21 7.34 -19.82
C LEU A 137 2.14 8.65 -20.61
N ASP A 138 3.16 9.47 -20.51
CA ASP A 138 3.32 10.71 -21.28
C ASP A 138 4.58 10.59 -22.16
N PRO A 139 4.45 10.07 -23.39
CA PRO A 139 5.59 9.89 -24.28
C PRO A 139 6.24 11.22 -24.75
N LEU A 140 5.48 12.32 -24.77
CA LEU A 140 6.00 13.61 -25.18
C LEU A 140 6.97 14.19 -24.15
N ARG A 141 6.70 13.97 -22.88
CA ARG A 141 7.53 14.43 -21.76
C ARG A 141 8.40 13.30 -21.18
N GLN A 142 8.36 12.12 -21.80
CA GLN A 142 9.00 10.89 -21.30
C GLN A 142 8.66 10.57 -19.84
N GLY A 143 7.41 10.88 -19.46
CA GLY A 143 6.90 10.80 -18.10
C GLY A 143 6.01 9.58 -17.84
N VAL A 144 5.83 9.28 -16.57
CA VAL A 144 4.94 8.22 -16.06
C VAL A 144 3.98 8.83 -15.04
N ALA A 145 2.67 8.74 -15.29
CA ALA A 145 1.66 9.26 -14.39
C ALA A 145 1.31 8.19 -13.31
N ILE A 146 1.35 8.59 -12.04
CA ILE A 146 1.14 7.73 -10.87
C ILE A 146 -0.03 8.27 -10.06
N ALA A 147 -0.82 7.40 -9.44
CA ALA A 147 -1.98 7.77 -8.61
C ALA A 147 -1.57 8.31 -7.22
N GLU A 148 -0.61 9.23 -7.17
CA GLU A 148 -0.11 9.90 -5.97
C GLU A 148 0.51 11.24 -6.36
N HIS A 149 0.52 12.20 -5.44
CA HIS A 149 1.31 13.40 -5.59
C HIS A 149 2.78 13.08 -5.34
N LEU A 150 3.64 13.47 -6.29
CA LEU A 150 5.06 13.14 -6.27
C LEU A 150 5.89 14.39 -5.95
N GLU A 151 6.92 14.19 -5.14
CA GLU A 151 7.87 15.23 -4.78
C GLU A 151 9.30 14.74 -5.04
N PRO A 152 10.19 15.60 -5.54
CA PRO A 152 11.63 15.28 -5.64
C PRO A 152 12.19 14.88 -4.27
N GLY A 153 13.11 13.92 -4.26
CA GLY A 153 13.70 13.34 -3.05
C GLY A 153 12.97 12.11 -2.52
N MET A 154 11.70 11.86 -2.92
CA MET A 154 11.05 10.58 -2.63
C MET A 154 11.79 9.44 -3.31
N LEU A 155 11.75 8.26 -2.66
CA LEU A 155 12.29 7.06 -3.27
C LEU A 155 11.16 6.23 -3.86
N MET A 156 11.40 5.60 -5.00
CA MET A 156 10.44 4.73 -5.63
C MET A 156 11.06 3.45 -6.22
N THR A 157 10.27 2.41 -6.26
CA THR A 157 10.58 1.17 -6.98
C THR A 157 9.36 0.67 -7.74
N PHE A 158 9.57 0.05 -8.91
CA PHE A 158 8.52 -0.71 -9.56
C PHE A 158 8.30 -2.02 -8.82
N CYS A 159 7.05 -2.39 -8.63
CA CYS A 159 6.68 -3.61 -7.92
C CYS A 159 5.46 -4.27 -8.56
N ARG A 160 5.21 -5.51 -8.21
CA ARG A 160 4.02 -6.26 -8.64
C ARG A 160 3.44 -7.05 -7.48
N ARG A 161 2.15 -7.35 -7.57
CA ARG A 161 1.53 -8.26 -6.61
C ARG A 161 2.11 -9.65 -6.74
N ASP A 162 2.47 -10.22 -5.61
CA ASP A 162 3.05 -11.56 -5.52
C ASP A 162 2.45 -12.32 -4.34
N VAL A 163 2.02 -13.56 -4.57
CA VAL A 163 1.36 -14.38 -3.54
C VAL A 163 2.32 -14.78 -2.43
N GLN A 164 3.59 -15.05 -2.76
CA GLN A 164 4.58 -15.45 -1.76
C GLN A 164 4.97 -14.24 -0.90
N ALA A 165 5.16 -13.07 -1.53
CA ALA A 165 5.37 -11.82 -0.80
C ALA A 165 4.20 -11.50 0.12
N ALA A 166 2.95 -11.66 -0.34
CA ALA A 166 1.77 -11.45 0.48
C ALA A 166 1.70 -12.41 1.68
N ARG A 167 2.07 -13.69 1.49
CA ARG A 167 2.14 -14.67 2.58
C ARG A 167 3.22 -14.33 3.61
N ALA A 168 4.42 -14.01 3.14
CA ALA A 168 5.53 -13.63 4.00
C ALA A 168 5.19 -12.37 4.81
N ASP A 169 4.57 -11.39 4.17
CA ASP A 169 4.13 -10.14 4.78
C ASP A 169 3.06 -10.39 5.85
N LEU A 170 2.09 -11.25 5.57
CA LEU A 170 1.06 -11.64 6.54
C LEU A 170 1.67 -12.31 7.78
N VAL A 171 2.60 -13.24 7.59
CA VAL A 171 3.29 -13.92 8.71
C VAL A 171 4.05 -12.91 9.57
N ARG A 172 4.79 -12.00 8.93
CA ARG A 172 5.52 -10.92 9.61
C ARG A 172 4.57 -10.04 10.42
N VAL A 173 3.49 -9.56 9.80
CA VAL A 173 2.50 -8.68 10.43
C VAL A 173 1.82 -9.37 11.62
N CYS A 174 1.47 -10.65 11.51
CA CYS A 174 0.91 -11.41 12.63
C CYS A 174 1.92 -11.56 13.78
N ALA A 175 3.20 -11.76 13.48
CA ALA A 175 4.25 -11.82 14.50
C ALA A 175 4.43 -10.47 15.21
N GLU A 176 4.48 -9.36 14.45
CA GLU A 176 4.58 -8.00 15.01
C GLU A 176 3.36 -7.63 15.90
N ILE A 177 2.15 -8.01 15.46
CA ILE A 177 0.93 -7.79 16.26
C ILE A 177 1.00 -8.60 17.57
N ARG A 178 1.41 -9.86 17.49
CA ARG A 178 1.52 -10.71 18.68
C ARG A 178 2.55 -10.15 19.64
N GLU A 179 3.75 -9.79 19.16
CA GLU A 179 4.81 -9.20 19.98
C GLU A 179 4.36 -7.91 20.67
N ALA A 180 3.62 -7.06 19.94
CA ALA A 180 3.10 -5.81 20.50
C ALA A 180 1.93 -6.00 21.50
N LEU A 181 1.23 -7.12 21.45
CA LEU A 181 0.13 -7.45 22.37
C LEU A 181 0.55 -8.36 23.53
N GLU A 182 1.68 -9.06 23.40
CA GLU A 182 2.21 -9.84 24.52
C GLU A 182 2.58 -8.87 25.65
N PRO A 183 2.06 -9.05 26.87
CA PRO A 183 2.48 -8.24 28.02
C PRO A 183 3.99 -8.45 28.20
N GLU A 184 4.71 -7.38 28.52
CA GLU A 184 6.12 -7.48 28.92
C GLU A 184 6.23 -8.63 29.92
N MET A 185 6.98 -9.67 29.56
CA MET A 185 7.18 -10.80 30.46
C MET A 185 7.68 -10.22 31.78
N LEU A 186 6.91 -10.45 32.83
CA LEU A 186 7.35 -10.14 34.18
C LEU A 186 8.79 -10.65 34.31
N SER A 187 9.72 -9.78 34.63
CA SER A 187 11.09 -10.17 34.83
C SER A 187 11.13 -11.30 35.86
N ILE A 188 12.09 -12.21 35.74
CA ILE A 188 12.25 -13.30 36.73
C ILE A 188 12.31 -12.75 38.15
N GLU A 189 12.81 -11.53 38.34
CA GLU A 189 12.83 -10.81 39.61
C GLU A 189 11.41 -10.44 40.10
N ALA A 190 10.50 -10.04 39.20
CA ALA A 190 9.11 -9.75 39.58
C ALA A 190 8.33 -11.03 39.92
N ILE A 191 8.64 -12.16 39.29
CA ILE A 191 8.04 -13.47 39.62
C ILE A 191 8.53 -13.95 40.97
N ASN A 192 9.78 -13.72 41.33
CA ASN A 192 10.35 -14.11 42.61
C ASN A 192 9.92 -13.19 43.78
N ALA A 193 9.28 -12.08 43.52
CA ALA A 193 8.77 -11.11 44.52
C ALA A 193 7.29 -11.34 44.89
N LEU A 194 6.61 -12.30 44.24
CA LEU A 194 5.26 -12.77 44.56
C LEU A 194 5.31 -14.04 45.43
#